data_a210c0d875375fec2f35e40437c95d66
#
_entry.id   a210c0d875375fec2f35e40437c95d66
#
_cell.length_a   1.000
_cell.length_b   1.000
_cell.length_c   1.000
_cell.angle_alpha   90.00
_cell.angle_beta   90.00
_cell.angle_gamma   90.00
#
_symmetry.space_group_name_H-M   'P 1'
#
loop_
_entity.id
_entity.type
_entity.pdbx_description
1 polymer ?
#
loop_
_entity_poly.entity_id
_entity_poly.type
_entity_poly.pdbx_seq_one_letter_code
_entity_poly.pdbx_strand_id
1 'polypeptide(L)'
;MKVGFIGTGEIAEALIKGILGQGHKIFISNRSHSRSKRLSQEYSEVIACENDVVCSSSDIIFICLMASVARDIIPKLNFRKEHQIVSVMAHINHDELTNYCLPAKNVCITIPLPFVAQGGCPLPVFPQNDDLRALYGANNSIIVLESSDHIAPHFVISAMLSPVFSLFDLASKWLGSKTGNDL
;
A
#
# COMPACT_ATOMS: atom_id res chain seq x y z
N MET A 1 3.06 5.84 -15.90
CA MET A 1 4.11 5.13 -15.12
C MET A 1 3.84 3.64 -15.17
N LYS A 2 4.84 2.81 -14.89
CA LYS A 2 4.69 1.37 -14.68
C LYS A 2 4.78 1.09 -13.18
N VAL A 3 3.69 0.67 -12.59
CA VAL A 3 3.55 0.50 -11.14
C VAL A 3 3.43 -0.98 -10.80
N GLY A 4 4.28 -1.48 -9.92
CA GLY A 4 4.31 -2.86 -9.47
C GLY A 4 3.78 -3.02 -8.05
N PHE A 5 3.11 -4.13 -7.76
CA PHE A 5 2.68 -4.49 -6.42
C PHE A 5 3.12 -5.91 -6.08
N ILE A 6 4.03 -6.04 -5.13
CA ILE A 6 4.43 -7.31 -4.53
C ILE A 6 3.56 -7.58 -3.31
N GLY A 7 2.64 -8.52 -3.47
CA GLY A 7 1.54 -8.77 -2.52
C GLY A 7 0.24 -8.07 -2.94
N THR A 8 -0.86 -8.84 -3.02
CA THR A 8 -2.19 -8.40 -3.44
C THR A 8 -3.19 -8.55 -2.29
N GLY A 9 -2.87 -7.98 -1.13
CA GLY A 9 -3.74 -7.89 0.03
C GLY A 9 -4.78 -6.75 -0.11
N GLU A 10 -5.51 -6.49 0.96
CA GLU A 10 -6.55 -5.43 1.02
C GLU A 10 -5.98 -4.03 0.76
N ILE A 11 -4.87 -3.70 1.39
CA ILE A 11 -4.21 -2.41 1.21
C ILE A 11 -3.66 -2.25 -0.21
N ALA A 12 -3.08 -3.33 -0.78
CA ALA A 12 -2.63 -3.29 -2.17
C ALA A 12 -3.81 -3.05 -3.14
N GLU A 13 -4.95 -3.71 -2.93
CA GLU A 13 -6.15 -3.48 -3.72
C GLU A 13 -6.66 -2.04 -3.60
N ALA A 14 -6.68 -1.47 -2.39
CA ALA A 14 -7.07 -0.08 -2.18
C ALA A 14 -6.12 0.90 -2.90
N LEU A 15 -4.81 0.66 -2.82
CA LEU A 15 -3.81 1.47 -3.53
C LEU A 15 -3.96 1.35 -5.05
N ILE A 16 -4.15 0.14 -5.57
CA ILE A 16 -4.39 -0.09 -7.01
C ILE A 16 -5.61 0.71 -7.46
N LYS A 17 -6.75 0.58 -6.75
CA LYS A 17 -7.98 1.31 -7.08
C LYS A 17 -7.80 2.83 -7.06
N GLY A 18 -6.93 3.34 -6.19
CA GLY A 18 -6.64 4.78 -6.09
C GLY A 18 -5.92 5.37 -7.31
N ILE A 19 -5.32 4.54 -8.18
CA ILE A 19 -4.58 4.98 -9.37
C ILE A 19 -5.17 4.47 -10.69
N LEU A 20 -6.31 3.78 -10.65
CA LEU A 20 -7.03 3.35 -11.87
C LEU A 20 -7.50 4.57 -12.68
N GLY A 21 -7.53 4.41 -14.00
CA GLY A 21 -8.00 5.46 -14.92
C GLY A 21 -7.00 6.62 -15.11
N GLN A 22 -5.81 6.56 -14.50
CA GLN A 22 -4.80 7.61 -14.62
C GLN A 22 -3.74 7.31 -15.72
N GLY A 23 -3.96 6.28 -16.55
CA GLY A 23 -3.07 5.91 -17.66
C GLY A 23 -1.80 5.17 -17.24
N HIS A 24 -1.81 4.53 -16.08
CA HIS A 24 -0.71 3.69 -15.60
C HIS A 24 -0.84 2.25 -16.10
N LYS A 25 0.29 1.53 -16.24
CA LYS A 25 0.31 0.07 -16.33
C LYS A 25 0.62 -0.50 -14.97
N ILE A 26 -0.23 -1.39 -14.48
CA ILE A 26 -0.16 -1.91 -13.12
C ILE A 26 0.14 -3.41 -13.16
N PHE A 27 1.29 -3.80 -12.61
CA PHE A 27 1.72 -5.20 -12.51
C PHE A 27 1.53 -5.67 -11.07
N ILE A 28 0.81 -6.76 -10.87
CA ILE A 28 0.51 -7.28 -9.54
C ILE A 28 0.96 -8.72 -9.37
N SER A 29 1.48 -9.08 -8.21
CA SER A 29 1.86 -10.46 -7.93
C SER A 29 0.64 -11.39 -7.91
N ASN A 30 0.78 -12.59 -8.47
CA ASN A 30 -0.31 -13.57 -8.64
C ASN A 30 -0.48 -14.54 -7.45
N ARG A 31 0.30 -14.41 -6.37
CA ARG A 31 0.28 -15.31 -5.22
C ARG A 31 -1.12 -15.44 -4.58
N SER A 32 -1.88 -14.36 -4.50
CA SER A 32 -3.29 -14.37 -4.07
C SER A 32 -4.20 -14.62 -5.27
N HIS A 33 -4.21 -15.84 -5.81
CA HIS A 33 -4.85 -16.19 -7.09
C HIS A 33 -6.26 -15.64 -7.27
N SER A 34 -7.13 -15.68 -6.23
CA SER A 34 -8.51 -15.20 -6.34
C SER A 34 -8.57 -13.68 -6.55
N ARG A 35 -7.81 -12.91 -5.76
CA ARG A 35 -7.83 -11.43 -5.82
C ARG A 35 -7.08 -10.91 -7.05
N SER A 36 -5.89 -11.42 -7.33
CA SER A 36 -5.11 -11.00 -8.50
C SER A 36 -5.81 -11.33 -9.81
N LYS A 37 -6.45 -12.52 -9.91
CA LYS A 37 -7.27 -12.90 -11.05
C LYS A 37 -8.47 -11.97 -11.22
N ARG A 38 -9.20 -11.67 -10.13
CA ARG A 38 -10.34 -10.76 -10.18
C ARG A 38 -9.91 -9.37 -10.66
N LEU A 39 -8.87 -8.78 -10.07
CA LEU A 39 -8.39 -7.45 -10.46
C LEU A 39 -7.94 -7.39 -11.92
N SER A 40 -7.21 -8.39 -12.41
CA SER A 40 -6.77 -8.41 -13.82
C SER A 40 -7.89 -8.68 -14.82
N GLN A 41 -9.01 -9.27 -14.39
CA GLN A 41 -10.20 -9.44 -15.23
C GLN A 41 -11.09 -8.20 -15.24
N GLU A 42 -11.16 -7.49 -14.11
CA GLU A 42 -12.00 -6.31 -13.94
C GLU A 42 -11.39 -5.04 -14.56
N TYR A 43 -10.05 -4.93 -14.53
CA TYR A 43 -9.33 -3.72 -14.98
C TYR A 43 -8.28 -4.06 -16.04
N SER A 44 -8.46 -3.55 -17.26
CA SER A 44 -7.57 -3.83 -18.40
C SER A 44 -6.13 -3.32 -18.23
N GLU A 45 -5.91 -2.35 -17.35
CA GLU A 45 -4.60 -1.78 -17.01
C GLU A 45 -3.84 -2.60 -15.96
N VAL A 46 -4.49 -3.63 -15.37
CA VAL A 46 -3.93 -4.49 -14.31
C VAL A 46 -3.50 -5.84 -14.89
N ILE A 47 -2.24 -6.19 -14.72
CA ILE A 47 -1.63 -7.43 -15.21
C ILE A 47 -1.15 -8.26 -14.03
N ALA A 48 -1.74 -9.43 -13.82
CA ALA A 48 -1.29 -10.39 -12.81
C ALA A 48 -0.14 -11.23 -13.36
N CYS A 49 0.99 -11.27 -12.64
CA CYS A 49 2.19 -11.99 -13.07
C CYS A 49 3.06 -12.41 -11.87
N GLU A 50 4.13 -13.16 -12.16
CA GLU A 50 5.12 -13.55 -11.14
C GLU A 50 5.91 -12.34 -10.61
N ASN A 51 6.43 -12.43 -9.40
CA ASN A 51 7.17 -11.35 -8.74
C ASN A 51 8.35 -10.82 -9.57
N ASP A 52 9.08 -11.70 -10.25
CA ASP A 52 10.20 -11.31 -11.11
C ASP A 52 9.75 -10.46 -12.30
N VAL A 53 8.56 -10.76 -12.86
CA VAL A 53 7.95 -9.97 -13.93
C VAL A 53 7.46 -8.63 -13.37
N VAL A 54 6.89 -8.60 -12.16
CA VAL A 54 6.53 -7.34 -11.49
C VAL A 54 7.77 -6.46 -11.35
N CYS A 55 8.88 -6.99 -10.83
CA CYS A 55 10.13 -6.24 -10.67
C CYS A 55 10.70 -5.76 -12.02
N SER A 56 10.77 -6.63 -13.02
CA SER A 56 11.39 -6.27 -14.31
C SER A 56 10.56 -5.28 -15.13
N SER A 57 9.23 -5.26 -14.94
CA SER A 57 8.30 -4.45 -15.74
C SER A 57 7.93 -3.12 -15.11
N SER A 58 8.30 -2.86 -13.86
CA SER A 58 7.86 -1.68 -13.10
C SER A 58 8.98 -0.67 -12.91
N ASP A 59 8.61 0.59 -12.68
CA ASP A 59 9.51 1.69 -12.32
C ASP A 59 9.39 1.98 -10.81
N ILE A 60 8.17 1.97 -10.29
CA ILE A 60 7.86 2.06 -8.85
C ILE A 60 7.23 0.75 -8.39
N ILE A 61 7.68 0.24 -7.24
CA ILE A 61 7.26 -1.06 -6.70
C ILE A 61 6.76 -0.89 -5.27
N PHE A 62 5.49 -1.19 -5.07
CA PHE A 62 4.88 -1.26 -3.75
C PHE A 62 5.08 -2.65 -3.15
N ILE A 63 5.62 -2.71 -1.94
CA ILE A 63 5.79 -3.95 -1.17
C ILE A 63 4.68 -4.01 -0.12
N CYS A 64 3.71 -4.90 -0.35
CA CYS A 64 2.48 -5.05 0.43
C CYS A 64 2.40 -6.45 1.06
N LEU A 65 3.47 -6.88 1.70
CA LEU A 65 3.61 -8.19 2.32
C LEU A 65 3.47 -8.10 3.85
N MET A 66 3.17 -9.22 4.49
CA MET A 66 3.38 -9.33 5.94
C MET A 66 4.89 -9.44 6.21
N ALA A 67 5.36 -8.84 7.31
CA ALA A 67 6.79 -8.79 7.64
C ALA A 67 7.44 -10.18 7.72
N SER A 68 6.73 -11.18 8.26
CA SER A 68 7.20 -12.57 8.32
C SER A 68 7.47 -13.20 6.96
N VAL A 69 6.68 -12.82 5.95
CA VAL A 69 6.81 -13.31 4.58
C VAL A 69 7.81 -12.48 3.79
N ALA A 70 7.88 -11.19 4.08
CA ALA A 70 8.72 -10.23 3.37
C ALA A 70 10.21 -10.56 3.52
N ARG A 71 10.64 -10.94 4.71
CA ARG A 71 12.05 -11.32 4.99
C ARG A 71 12.54 -12.50 4.15
N ASP A 72 11.64 -13.39 3.75
CA ASP A 72 11.98 -14.54 2.90
C ASP A 72 11.88 -14.22 1.39
N ILE A 73 11.03 -13.28 1.01
CA ILE A 73 10.73 -12.98 -0.40
C ILE A 73 11.60 -11.85 -0.93
N ILE A 74 11.69 -10.72 -0.23
CA ILE A 74 12.33 -9.50 -0.75
C ILE A 74 13.80 -9.75 -1.14
N PRO A 75 14.62 -10.48 -0.36
CA PRO A 75 16.01 -10.73 -0.75
C PRO A 75 16.19 -11.58 -2.02
N LYS A 76 15.13 -12.22 -2.50
CA LYS A 76 15.13 -13.03 -3.72
C LYS A 76 14.68 -12.26 -4.95
N LEU A 77 14.21 -11.02 -4.78
CA LEU A 77 13.73 -10.17 -5.86
C LEU A 77 14.88 -9.44 -6.53
N ASN A 78 14.80 -9.32 -7.85
CA ASN A 78 15.83 -8.65 -8.65
C ASN A 78 15.51 -7.16 -8.81
N PHE A 79 15.85 -6.36 -7.80
CA PHE A 79 15.73 -4.92 -7.90
C PHE A 79 16.81 -4.29 -8.79
N ARG A 80 16.50 -3.15 -9.40
CA ARG A 80 17.43 -2.31 -10.15
C ARG A 80 17.71 -1.02 -9.37
N LYS A 81 18.83 -0.35 -9.66
CA LYS A 81 19.22 0.90 -8.99
C LYS A 81 18.19 2.02 -9.15
N GLU A 82 17.47 2.01 -10.28
CA GLU A 82 16.49 3.01 -10.66
C GLU A 82 15.12 2.80 -10.03
N HIS A 83 14.85 1.62 -9.45
CA HIS A 83 13.57 1.36 -8.83
C HIS A 83 13.28 2.32 -7.67
N GLN A 84 12.05 2.81 -7.67
CA GLN A 84 11.44 3.46 -6.51
C GLN A 84 10.71 2.37 -5.71
N ILE A 85 11.07 2.20 -4.46
CA ILE A 85 10.46 1.18 -3.58
C ILE A 85 9.59 1.88 -2.55
N VAL A 86 8.33 1.49 -2.48
CA VAL A 86 7.37 1.98 -1.48
C VAL A 86 6.89 0.83 -0.63
N SER A 87 7.22 0.82 0.64
CA SER A 87 6.73 -0.17 1.60
C SER A 87 5.49 0.34 2.31
N VAL A 88 4.50 -0.55 2.46
CA VAL A 88 3.34 -0.34 3.33
C VAL A 88 3.33 -1.34 4.50
N MET A 89 4.48 -1.97 4.75
CA MET A 89 4.61 -3.00 5.76
C MET A 89 4.87 -2.42 7.15
N ALA A 90 4.17 -2.93 8.16
CA ALA A 90 4.53 -2.76 9.55
C ALA A 90 5.68 -3.71 9.95
N HIS A 91 6.44 -3.35 10.98
CA HIS A 91 7.47 -4.21 11.62
C HIS A 91 8.71 -4.54 10.76
N ILE A 92 8.96 -3.76 9.69
CA ILE A 92 10.25 -3.70 8.99
C ILE A 92 10.65 -2.23 9.00
N ASN A 93 11.77 -1.92 9.61
CA ASN A 93 12.26 -0.53 9.65
C ASN A 93 12.90 -0.14 8.31
N HIS A 94 13.14 1.16 8.14
CA HIS A 94 13.65 1.72 6.89
C HIS A 94 15.04 1.17 6.52
N ASP A 95 15.94 1.00 7.49
CA ASP A 95 17.30 0.53 7.22
C ASP A 95 17.31 -0.96 6.83
N GLU A 96 16.53 -1.79 7.54
CA GLU A 96 16.34 -3.21 7.20
C GLU A 96 15.77 -3.35 5.79
N LEU A 97 14.75 -2.56 5.46
CA LEU A 97 14.12 -2.58 4.14
C LEU A 97 15.10 -2.14 3.05
N THR A 98 15.84 -1.08 3.27
CA THR A 98 16.83 -0.56 2.31
C THR A 98 17.88 -1.61 2.00
N ASN A 99 18.37 -2.34 3.02
CA ASN A 99 19.32 -3.41 2.82
C ASN A 99 18.76 -4.58 1.99
N TYR A 100 17.48 -4.94 2.20
CA TYR A 100 16.83 -6.00 1.42
C TYR A 100 16.58 -5.59 -0.04
N CYS A 101 16.37 -4.31 -0.31
CA CYS A 101 16.05 -3.81 -1.64
C CYS A 101 17.27 -3.48 -2.50
N LEU A 102 18.50 -3.69 -2.02
CA LEU A 102 19.69 -3.42 -2.82
C LEU A 102 19.64 -4.15 -4.17
N PRO A 103 20.09 -3.52 -5.27
CA PRO A 103 20.79 -2.23 -5.36
C PRO A 103 19.88 -0.98 -5.41
N ALA A 104 18.54 -1.11 -5.31
CA ALA A 104 17.66 0.04 -5.23
C ALA A 104 17.92 0.82 -3.93
N LYS A 105 18.09 2.15 -4.05
CA LYS A 105 18.38 3.03 -2.90
C LYS A 105 17.25 4.00 -2.59
N ASN A 106 16.32 4.17 -3.52
CA ASN A 106 15.16 5.02 -3.35
C ASN A 106 14.03 4.23 -2.67
N VAL A 107 14.12 4.12 -1.36
CA VAL A 107 13.20 3.32 -0.54
C VAL A 107 12.46 4.25 0.41
N CYS A 108 11.13 4.15 0.44
CA CYS A 108 10.33 4.85 1.43
C CYS A 108 9.29 3.93 2.07
N ILE A 109 8.80 4.33 3.24
CA ILE A 109 7.70 3.68 3.95
C ILE A 109 6.54 4.66 4.00
N THR A 110 5.33 4.17 3.73
CA THR A 110 4.08 4.92 3.90
C THR A 110 3.04 4.08 4.62
N ILE A 111 2.02 4.74 5.20
CA ILE A 111 0.98 4.09 6.00
C ILE A 111 -0.38 4.42 5.40
N PRO A 112 -0.78 3.75 4.31
CA PRO A 112 -2.09 3.95 3.72
C PRO A 112 -3.18 3.30 4.57
N LEU A 113 -4.36 3.92 4.55
CA LEU A 113 -5.57 3.36 5.11
C LEU A 113 -6.46 2.78 4.00
N PRO A 114 -7.38 1.85 4.30
CA PRO A 114 -8.21 1.18 3.28
C PRO A 114 -9.00 2.12 2.38
N PHE A 115 -9.31 3.33 2.83
CA PHE A 115 -10.04 4.34 2.06
C PHE A 115 -9.16 5.23 1.16
N VAL A 116 -7.88 4.92 0.98
CA VAL A 116 -6.96 5.68 0.11
C VAL A 116 -7.48 5.82 -1.32
N ALA A 117 -8.27 4.87 -1.80
CA ALA A 117 -8.88 4.90 -3.12
C ALA A 117 -9.97 5.98 -3.24
N GLN A 118 -10.68 6.30 -2.16
CA GLN A 118 -11.75 7.29 -2.13
C GLN A 118 -11.22 8.73 -1.99
N GLY A 119 -9.96 8.87 -1.61
CA GLY A 119 -9.35 10.17 -1.33
C GLY A 119 -9.53 10.64 0.12
N GLY A 120 -8.89 11.76 0.47
CA GLY A 120 -8.89 12.29 1.82
C GLY A 120 -8.04 11.52 2.83
N CYS A 121 -7.33 10.48 2.39
CA CYS A 121 -6.48 9.67 3.25
C CYS A 121 -5.19 10.43 3.60
N PRO A 122 -4.83 10.56 4.89
CA PRO A 122 -3.49 10.95 5.27
C PRO A 122 -2.52 9.82 4.93
N LEU A 123 -1.44 10.17 4.23
CA LEU A 123 -0.36 9.26 3.84
C LEU A 123 0.96 9.74 4.47
N PRO A 124 1.25 9.37 5.71
CA PRO A 124 2.57 9.57 6.29
C PRO A 124 3.63 8.85 5.44
N VAL A 125 4.74 9.51 5.15
CA VAL A 125 5.82 8.95 4.33
C VAL A 125 7.18 9.33 4.87
N PHE A 126 8.10 8.37 4.88
CA PHE A 126 9.51 8.61 5.20
C PHE A 126 10.43 7.70 4.36
N PRO A 127 11.50 8.24 3.78
CA PRO A 127 11.69 9.64 3.45
C PRO A 127 10.69 10.12 2.39
N GLN A 128 10.72 11.41 2.05
CA GLN A 128 9.90 11.97 0.96
C GLN A 128 10.07 11.14 -0.33
N ASN A 129 8.96 10.95 -1.04
CA ASN A 129 8.97 10.27 -2.33
C ASN A 129 8.05 11.01 -3.32
N ASP A 130 8.63 11.52 -4.38
CA ASP A 130 7.91 12.35 -5.37
C ASP A 130 7.00 11.51 -6.27
N ASP A 131 7.36 10.25 -6.55
CA ASP A 131 6.50 9.35 -7.32
C ASP A 131 5.25 8.95 -6.52
N LEU A 132 5.38 8.69 -5.22
CA LEU A 132 4.22 8.49 -4.34
C LEU A 132 3.31 9.72 -4.32
N ARG A 133 3.90 10.91 -4.26
CA ARG A 133 3.16 12.18 -4.34
C ARG A 133 2.46 12.34 -5.70
N ALA A 134 3.11 12.00 -6.79
CA ALA A 134 2.53 12.06 -8.14
C ALA A 134 1.35 11.11 -8.29
N LEU A 135 1.42 9.90 -7.71
CA LEU A 135 0.37 8.88 -7.80
C LEU A 135 -0.86 9.20 -6.94
N TYR A 136 -0.65 9.70 -5.73
CA TYR A 136 -1.74 9.81 -4.72
C TYR A 136 -2.01 11.22 -4.22
N GLY A 137 -1.09 12.16 -4.42
CA GLY A 137 -1.15 13.49 -3.80
C GLY A 137 -2.27 14.40 -4.33
N ALA A 138 -2.88 14.09 -5.47
CA ALA A 138 -4.02 14.86 -5.99
C ALA A 138 -5.27 14.71 -5.11
N ASN A 139 -5.49 13.51 -4.56
CA ASN A 139 -6.70 13.19 -3.80
C ASN A 139 -6.42 12.86 -2.32
N ASN A 140 -5.16 12.76 -1.91
CA ASN A 140 -4.76 12.38 -0.55
C ASN A 140 -3.70 13.34 0.00
N SER A 141 -3.61 13.42 1.32
CA SER A 141 -2.64 14.30 2.00
C SER A 141 -1.32 13.58 2.24
N ILE A 142 -0.28 13.91 1.48
CA ILE A 142 1.07 13.37 1.69
C ILE A 142 1.73 14.12 2.84
N ILE A 143 2.03 13.41 3.94
CA ILE A 143 2.63 13.95 5.16
C ILE A 143 4.06 13.43 5.25
N VAL A 144 5.03 14.28 4.91
CA VAL A 144 6.44 13.91 5.00
C VAL A 144 6.87 13.94 6.47
N LEU A 145 7.41 12.82 6.95
CA LEU A 145 7.93 12.70 8.31
C LEU A 145 9.40 13.10 8.36
N GLU A 146 9.81 13.71 9.48
CA GLU A 146 11.18 14.22 9.67
C GLU A 146 12.17 13.09 10.02
N SER A 147 11.68 11.97 10.57
CA SER A 147 12.50 10.82 11.00
C SER A 147 11.79 9.50 10.78
N SER A 148 12.57 8.44 10.53
CA SER A 148 12.07 7.05 10.50
C SER A 148 11.41 6.63 11.81
N ASP A 149 11.83 7.21 12.94
CA ASP A 149 11.26 6.90 14.26
C ASP A 149 9.81 7.35 14.41
N HIS A 150 9.35 8.28 13.56
CA HIS A 150 7.97 8.72 13.54
C HIS A 150 7.02 7.72 12.86
N ILE A 151 7.53 6.75 12.10
CA ILE A 151 6.72 5.72 11.42
C ILE A 151 5.96 4.85 12.42
N ALA A 152 6.63 4.33 13.45
CA ALA A 152 6.02 3.41 14.41
C ALA A 152 4.84 4.05 15.18
N PRO A 153 4.92 5.29 15.72
CA PRO A 153 3.78 5.99 16.31
C PRO A 153 2.59 6.13 15.34
N HIS A 154 2.82 6.42 14.06
CA HIS A 154 1.75 6.51 13.07
C HIS A 154 1.07 5.16 12.83
N PHE A 155 1.80 4.04 12.81
CA PHE A 155 1.19 2.71 12.75
C PHE A 155 0.30 2.43 13.98
N VAL A 156 0.75 2.79 15.17
CA VAL A 156 -0.03 2.61 16.41
C VAL A 156 -1.35 3.38 16.33
N ILE A 157 -1.32 4.65 15.94
CA ILE A 157 -2.54 5.45 15.79
C ILE A 157 -3.45 4.88 14.71
N SER A 158 -2.90 4.44 13.58
CA SER A 158 -3.68 3.81 12.51
C SER A 158 -4.38 2.52 12.97
N ALA A 159 -3.75 1.72 13.82
CA ALA A 159 -4.34 0.52 14.39
C ALA A 159 -5.53 0.82 15.33
N MET A 160 -5.58 2.01 15.94
CA MET A 160 -6.70 2.43 16.80
C MET A 160 -7.98 2.75 16.03
N LEU A 161 -7.92 2.95 14.72
CA LEU A 161 -9.10 3.29 13.90
C LEU A 161 -10.13 2.15 13.88
N SER A 162 -9.68 0.90 13.78
CA SER A 162 -10.58 -0.26 13.72
C SER A 162 -11.49 -0.38 14.96
N PRO A 163 -10.99 -0.37 16.21
CA PRO A 163 -11.85 -0.39 17.38
C PRO A 163 -12.74 0.86 17.50
N VAL A 164 -12.30 2.03 17.08
CA VAL A 164 -13.10 3.26 17.09
C VAL A 164 -14.28 3.13 16.13
N PHE A 165 -14.07 2.68 14.90
CA PHE A 165 -15.16 2.45 13.95
C PHE A 165 -16.11 1.34 14.41
N SER A 166 -15.60 0.29 15.03
CA SER A 166 -16.45 -0.77 15.63
C SER A 166 -17.32 -0.23 16.74
N LEU A 167 -16.82 0.69 17.55
CA LEU A 167 -17.61 1.35 18.61
C LEU A 167 -18.73 2.22 18.00
N PHE A 168 -18.43 2.98 16.94
CA PHE A 168 -19.44 3.77 16.24
C PHE A 168 -20.52 2.91 15.59
N ASP A 169 -20.13 1.80 14.93
CA ASP A 169 -21.07 0.83 14.36
C ASP A 169 -22.00 0.24 15.42
N LEU A 170 -21.43 -0.15 16.57
CA LEU A 170 -22.22 -0.66 17.70
C LEU A 170 -23.20 0.38 18.24
N ALA A 171 -22.75 1.62 18.41
CA ALA A 171 -23.58 2.73 18.88
C ALA A 171 -24.71 3.04 17.88
N SER A 172 -24.41 3.04 16.58
CA SER A 172 -25.39 3.24 15.52
C SER A 172 -26.47 2.16 15.51
N LYS A 173 -26.07 0.89 15.57
CA LYS A 173 -26.99 -0.27 15.66
C LYS A 173 -27.88 -0.21 16.91
N TRP A 174 -27.30 0.17 18.05
CA TRP A 174 -28.07 0.35 19.29
C TRP A 174 -29.11 1.46 19.14
N LEU A 175 -28.72 2.62 18.58
CA LEU A 175 -29.62 3.73 18.35
C LEU A 175 -30.75 3.34 17.38
N GLY A 176 -30.43 2.69 16.27
CA GLY A 176 -31.42 2.18 15.30
C GLY A 176 -32.45 1.25 15.96
N SER A 177 -31.99 0.35 16.86
CA SER A 177 -32.87 -0.54 17.63
C SER A 177 -33.85 0.20 18.55
N LYS A 178 -33.53 1.44 18.95
CA LYS A 178 -34.38 2.26 19.84
C LYS A 178 -35.29 3.23 19.08
N THR A 179 -34.88 3.67 17.91
CA THR A 179 -35.60 4.67 17.12
C THR A 179 -36.40 4.08 15.96
N GLY A 180 -36.20 2.80 15.64
CA GLY A 180 -36.82 2.12 14.50
C GLY A 180 -36.28 2.58 13.13
N ASN A 181 -35.15 3.28 13.11
CA ASN A 181 -34.45 3.69 11.89
C ASN A 181 -33.20 2.82 11.70
N ASP A 182 -33.11 2.11 10.59
CA ASP A 182 -31.85 1.53 10.12
C ASP A 182 -30.96 2.67 9.61
N LEU A 183 -29.94 3.01 10.37
CA LEU A 183 -28.95 4.05 10.04
C LEU A 183 -27.75 3.43 9.34
#